data_ea784b8d96f4654ad66b9711c2d81972
#
_entry.id   ea784b8d96f4654ad66b9711c2d81972
#
_cell.length_a   1.000
_cell.length_b   1.000
_cell.length_c   1.000
_cell.angle_alpha   90.00
_cell.angle_beta   90.00
_cell.angle_gamma   90.00
#
_symmetry.space_group_name_H-M   'P 1'
#
loop_
_entity.id
_entity.type
_entity.pdbx_description
1 polymer ?
#
loop_
_entity_poly.entity_id
_entity_poly.type
_entity_poly.pdbx_seq_one_letter_code
_entity_poly.pdbx_strand_id
1 'polypeptide(L)'
;MWAVLLPGFLILGAGIAQWVTWAGVVVMLAAVAVAACLIGGAWDRAGAATLASVSGFALMLFAGPAMYEVYMKTAGDPVAAVVTEVTNEHNRRGADWFCTVEEVGGDHKEYEVSQQQNCFGRAKAGDRVEIRKDPLGLLAPRLPDSPDQRNSTESTVDITAGLLLLTAVSIFYL
;
A
#
# COMPACT_ATOMS: atom_id res chain seq x y z
N MET A 1 21.17 11.69 11.91
CA MET A 1 20.53 10.53 12.55
C MET A 1 19.00 10.58 12.43
N TRP A 2 18.34 11.68 12.81
CA TRP A 2 16.87 11.83 12.70
C TRP A 2 16.33 11.78 11.27
N ALA A 3 17.08 12.25 10.29
CA ALA A 3 16.69 12.24 8.87
C ALA A 3 16.51 10.84 8.26
N VAL A 4 17.04 9.81 8.92
CA VAL A 4 16.88 8.41 8.49
C VAL A 4 15.87 7.69 9.39
N LEU A 5 15.87 8.00 10.68
CA LEU A 5 14.99 7.34 11.65
C LEU A 5 13.52 7.68 11.40
N LEU A 6 13.17 8.94 11.17
CA LEU A 6 11.77 9.35 10.98
C LEU A 6 11.13 8.73 9.73
N PRO A 7 11.74 8.82 8.52
CA PRO A 7 11.22 8.09 7.35
C PRO A 7 11.17 6.58 7.57
N GLY A 8 12.16 6.01 8.27
CA GLY A 8 12.17 4.59 8.62
C GLY A 8 10.95 4.18 9.46
N PHE A 9 10.59 4.97 10.46
CA PHE A 9 9.37 4.72 11.25
C PHE A 9 8.08 4.86 10.44
N LEU A 10 8.03 5.78 9.48
CA LEU A 10 6.87 5.90 8.58
C LEU A 10 6.70 4.67 7.71
N ILE A 11 7.79 4.15 7.15
CA ILE A 11 7.77 2.93 6.32
C ILE A 11 7.39 1.70 7.17
N LEU A 12 7.98 1.56 8.36
CA LEU A 12 7.63 0.48 9.28
C LEU A 12 6.16 0.56 9.71
N GLY A 13 5.67 1.76 10.03
CA GLY A 13 4.27 1.99 10.35
C GLY A 13 3.34 1.62 9.20
N ALA A 14 3.70 1.97 7.96
CA ALA A 14 2.95 1.58 6.78
C ALA A 14 2.91 0.05 6.58
N GLY A 15 4.02 -0.64 6.83
CA GLY A 15 4.09 -2.10 6.82
C GLY A 15 3.21 -2.73 7.89
N ILE A 16 3.27 -2.24 9.13
CA ILE A 16 2.44 -2.72 10.24
C ILE A 16 0.95 -2.48 9.96
N ALA A 17 0.59 -1.37 9.31
CA ALA A 17 -0.79 -1.05 8.97
C ALA A 17 -1.45 -2.07 8.03
N GLN A 18 -0.68 -2.81 7.26
CA GLN A 18 -1.20 -3.91 6.42
C GLN A 18 -1.69 -5.10 7.26
N TRP A 19 -1.15 -5.28 8.47
CA TRP A 19 -1.49 -6.37 9.37
C TRP A 19 -2.49 -5.93 10.43
N VAL A 20 -2.24 -4.77 11.04
CA VAL A 20 -3.09 -4.16 12.08
C VAL A 20 -3.21 -2.68 11.76
N THR A 21 -4.19 -2.33 10.96
CA THR A 21 -4.45 -0.96 10.44
C THR A 21 -4.37 0.11 11.52
N TRP A 22 -4.95 -0.09 12.67
CA TRP A 22 -4.99 0.76 13.86
C TRP A 22 -3.61 1.05 14.45
N ALA A 23 -2.77 -0.05 14.65
CA ALA A 23 -1.43 0.12 15.22
C ALA A 23 -0.52 0.86 14.24
N GLY A 24 -0.58 0.54 12.95
CA GLY A 24 0.18 1.22 11.92
C GLY A 24 -0.16 2.72 11.83
N VAL A 25 -1.46 3.05 11.83
CA VAL A 25 -1.91 4.45 11.81
C VAL A 25 -1.42 5.22 13.03
N VAL A 26 -1.50 4.65 14.23
CA VAL A 26 -1.02 5.29 15.46
C VAL A 26 0.50 5.54 15.41
N VAL A 27 1.28 4.56 14.96
CA VAL A 27 2.75 4.71 14.82
C VAL A 27 3.09 5.80 13.82
N MET A 28 2.41 5.83 12.69
CA MET A 28 2.64 6.85 11.65
C MET A 28 2.28 8.25 12.16
N LEU A 29 1.11 8.42 12.77
CA LEU A 29 0.69 9.72 13.32
C LEU A 29 1.64 10.20 14.41
N ALA A 30 2.10 9.31 15.27
CA ALA A 30 3.11 9.63 16.30
C ALA A 30 4.43 10.09 15.66
N ALA A 31 4.89 9.41 14.61
CA ALA A 31 6.12 9.79 13.91
C ALA A 31 6.02 11.18 13.25
N VAL A 32 4.88 11.49 12.61
CA VAL A 32 4.64 12.83 12.03
C VAL A 32 4.55 13.90 13.12
N ALA A 33 3.86 13.63 14.23
CA ALA A 33 3.75 14.58 15.33
C ALA A 33 5.12 14.88 15.96
N VAL A 34 5.94 13.84 16.19
CA VAL A 34 7.31 14.00 16.67
C VAL A 34 8.16 14.80 15.69
N ALA A 35 8.07 14.50 14.40
CA ALA A 35 8.78 15.27 13.36
C ALA A 35 8.37 16.75 13.39
N ALA A 36 7.07 17.04 13.41
CA ALA A 36 6.55 18.39 13.44
C ALA A 36 7.00 19.16 14.70
N CYS A 37 6.97 18.51 15.88
CA CYS A 37 7.43 19.11 17.13
C CYS A 37 8.93 19.39 17.13
N LEU A 38 9.75 18.46 16.65
CA LEU A 38 11.20 18.64 16.59
C LEU A 38 11.60 19.74 15.61
N ILE A 39 10.99 19.77 14.44
CA ILE A 39 11.30 20.72 13.38
C ILE A 39 10.73 22.11 13.72
N GLY A 40 9.46 22.17 14.15
CA GLY A 40 8.78 23.44 14.45
C GLY A 40 9.24 24.09 15.74
N GLY A 41 9.46 23.28 16.78
CA GLY A 41 9.77 23.80 18.13
C GLY A 41 11.26 24.01 18.41
N ALA A 42 12.13 23.10 17.90
CA ALA A 42 13.56 23.17 18.18
C ALA A 42 14.34 24.09 17.22
N TRP A 43 13.81 24.33 16.01
CA TRP A 43 14.56 25.00 14.97
C TRP A 43 13.90 26.27 14.39
N ASP A 44 12.76 26.69 14.95
CA ASP A 44 12.01 27.90 14.55
C ASP A 44 11.73 28.00 13.03
N ARG A 45 11.62 26.85 12.33
CA ARG A 45 11.45 26.78 10.89
C ARG A 45 10.08 26.19 10.50
N ALA A 46 9.05 26.97 10.74
CA ALA A 46 7.66 26.55 10.50
C ALA A 46 7.40 26.03 9.07
N GLY A 47 8.03 26.64 8.06
CA GLY A 47 7.86 26.22 6.66
C GLY A 47 8.35 24.79 6.38
N ALA A 48 9.51 24.43 6.91
CA ALA A 48 10.07 23.10 6.74
C ALA A 48 9.30 22.04 7.56
N ALA A 49 8.82 22.40 8.75
CA ALA A 49 7.95 21.53 9.53
C ALA A 49 6.65 21.21 8.77
N THR A 50 6.05 22.21 8.13
CA THR A 50 4.85 22.02 7.29
C THR A 50 5.14 21.11 6.12
N LEU A 51 6.24 21.32 5.40
CA LEU A 51 6.62 20.51 4.25
C LEU A 51 6.88 19.05 4.65
N ALA A 52 7.63 18.82 5.72
CA ALA A 52 7.90 17.48 6.26
C ALA A 52 6.62 16.78 6.71
N SER A 53 5.68 17.51 7.31
CA SER A 53 4.40 16.94 7.75
C SER A 53 3.52 16.56 6.57
N VAL A 54 3.40 17.43 5.56
CA VAL A 54 2.59 17.16 4.36
C VAL A 54 3.18 16.00 3.55
N SER A 55 4.49 16.01 3.31
CA SER A 55 5.15 14.92 2.57
C SER A 55 5.13 13.60 3.34
N GLY A 56 5.27 13.63 4.66
CA GLY A 56 5.14 12.46 5.52
C GLY A 56 3.73 11.88 5.50
N PHE A 57 2.70 12.74 5.50
CA PHE A 57 1.31 12.30 5.39
C PHE A 57 1.01 11.69 4.02
N ALA A 58 1.52 12.30 2.95
CA ALA A 58 1.41 11.74 1.60
C ALA A 58 2.13 10.39 1.51
N LEU A 59 3.33 10.26 2.10
CA LEU A 59 4.07 9.01 2.14
C LEU A 59 3.26 7.88 2.82
N MET A 60 2.52 8.17 3.89
CA MET A 60 1.66 7.18 4.54
C MET A 60 0.61 6.61 3.59
N LEU A 61 0.01 7.44 2.74
CA LEU A 61 -1.05 7.02 1.83
C LEU A 61 -0.53 6.14 0.69
N PHE A 62 0.69 6.39 0.23
CA PHE A 62 1.27 5.70 -0.94
C PHE A 62 2.19 4.53 -0.57
N ALA A 63 2.89 4.59 0.57
CA ALA A 63 3.87 3.56 0.94
C ALA A 63 3.23 2.19 1.19
N GLY A 64 2.07 2.14 1.84
CA GLY A 64 1.37 0.88 2.14
C GLY A 64 1.00 0.11 0.87
N PRO A 65 0.20 0.70 -0.03
CA PRO A 65 -0.14 0.07 -1.32
C PRO A 65 1.10 -0.26 -2.16
N ALA A 66 2.10 0.63 -2.24
CA ALA A 66 3.32 0.37 -3.00
C ALA A 66 4.09 -0.84 -2.45
N MET A 67 4.27 -0.93 -1.13
CA MET A 67 4.95 -2.06 -0.50
C MET A 67 4.19 -3.37 -0.72
N TYR A 68 2.86 -3.37 -0.54
CA TYR A 68 2.04 -4.55 -0.82
C TYR A 68 2.20 -5.01 -2.26
N GLU A 69 2.11 -4.08 -3.21
CA GLU A 69 2.21 -4.40 -4.63
C GLU A 69 3.58 -4.95 -5.02
N VAL A 70 4.67 -4.30 -4.57
CA VAL A 70 6.03 -4.77 -4.81
C VAL A 70 6.26 -6.14 -4.17
N TYR A 71 5.82 -6.33 -2.92
CA TYR A 71 5.94 -7.60 -2.22
C TYR A 71 5.22 -8.73 -2.96
N MET A 72 3.94 -8.53 -3.33
CA MET A 72 3.16 -9.55 -4.03
C MET A 72 3.73 -9.87 -5.42
N LYS A 73 4.32 -8.88 -6.11
CA LYS A 73 4.97 -9.12 -7.41
C LYS A 73 6.30 -9.87 -7.32
N THR A 74 7.06 -9.65 -6.24
CA THR A 74 8.41 -10.22 -6.09
C THR A 74 8.43 -11.52 -5.31
N ALA A 75 7.62 -11.63 -4.26
CA ALA A 75 7.63 -12.75 -3.31
C ALA A 75 6.34 -13.59 -3.35
N GLY A 76 5.27 -13.12 -4.01
CA GLY A 76 4.02 -13.85 -4.09
C GLY A 76 4.11 -15.07 -5.00
N ASP A 77 3.59 -16.21 -4.53
CA ASP A 77 3.52 -17.47 -5.30
C ASP A 77 2.40 -17.38 -6.35
N PRO A 78 2.70 -17.71 -7.63
CA PRO A 78 1.68 -17.75 -8.66
C PRO A 78 0.79 -18.99 -8.49
N VAL A 79 -0.51 -18.80 -8.40
CA VAL A 79 -1.51 -19.87 -8.25
C VAL A 79 -2.61 -19.70 -9.28
N ALA A 80 -2.98 -20.80 -9.95
CA ALA A 80 -4.08 -20.79 -10.90
C ALA A 80 -5.42 -20.70 -10.14
N ALA A 81 -6.28 -19.78 -10.57
CA ALA A 81 -7.59 -19.58 -9.97
C ALA A 81 -8.64 -19.28 -11.05
N VAL A 82 -9.91 -19.43 -10.69
CA VAL A 82 -11.05 -19.04 -11.50
C VAL A 82 -11.84 -17.97 -10.77
N VAL A 83 -12.23 -16.93 -11.47
CA VAL A 83 -13.13 -15.90 -10.94
C VAL A 83 -14.53 -16.52 -10.88
N THR A 84 -15.10 -16.63 -9.69
CA THR A 84 -16.43 -17.18 -9.48
C THR A 84 -17.51 -16.10 -9.51
N GLU A 85 -17.21 -14.94 -8.94
CA GLU A 85 -18.14 -13.83 -8.86
C GLU A 85 -17.42 -12.48 -8.98
N VAL A 86 -18.11 -11.50 -9.56
CA VAL A 86 -17.66 -10.10 -9.60
C VAL A 86 -18.82 -9.22 -9.18
N THR A 87 -18.67 -8.54 -8.06
CA THR A 87 -19.72 -7.70 -7.46
C THR A 87 -19.29 -6.25 -7.45
N ASN A 88 -20.23 -5.35 -7.78
CA ASN A 88 -20.06 -3.91 -7.61
C ASN A 88 -21.03 -3.42 -6.53
N GLU A 89 -20.51 -3.06 -5.38
CA GLU A 89 -21.31 -2.63 -4.23
C GLU A 89 -21.70 -1.15 -4.28
N HIS A 90 -21.16 -0.37 -5.23
CA HIS A 90 -21.41 1.07 -5.37
C HIS A 90 -21.21 1.83 -4.04
N ASN A 91 -20.18 1.48 -3.31
CA ASN A 91 -19.89 2.07 -2.02
C ASN A 91 -19.54 3.57 -2.16
N ARG A 92 -20.15 4.42 -1.32
CA ARG A 92 -19.81 5.85 -1.29
C ARG A 92 -18.39 6.12 -0.75
N ARG A 93 -17.81 5.16 -0.03
CA ARG A 93 -16.44 5.21 0.53
C ARG A 93 -15.87 3.80 0.56
N GLY A 94 -14.66 3.64 0.05
CA GLY A 94 -13.98 2.34 0.02
C GLY A 94 -13.92 1.73 -1.37
N ALA A 95 -13.66 0.42 -1.43
CA ALA A 95 -13.64 -0.32 -2.68
C ALA A 95 -15.06 -0.55 -3.21
N ASP A 96 -15.26 -0.35 -4.50
CA ASP A 96 -16.55 -0.59 -5.16
C ASP A 96 -16.62 -2.01 -5.74
N TRP A 97 -15.48 -2.52 -6.22
CA TRP A 97 -15.40 -3.80 -6.89
C TRP A 97 -14.80 -4.86 -6.01
N PHE A 98 -15.47 -6.01 -5.95
CA PHE A 98 -15.02 -7.22 -5.27
C PHE A 98 -15.08 -8.39 -6.26
N CYS A 99 -14.03 -9.19 -6.28
CA CYS A 99 -13.94 -10.41 -7.07
C CYS A 99 -13.78 -11.58 -6.11
N THR A 100 -14.63 -12.58 -6.20
CA THR A 100 -14.42 -13.86 -5.56
C THR A 100 -13.64 -14.75 -6.52
N VAL A 101 -12.55 -15.32 -6.06
CA VAL A 101 -11.70 -16.21 -6.83
C VAL A 101 -11.53 -17.53 -6.11
N GLU A 102 -11.66 -18.63 -6.83
CA GLU A 102 -11.47 -20.01 -6.34
C GLU A 102 -10.18 -20.58 -6.90
N GLU A 103 -9.34 -21.14 -6.04
CA GLU A 103 -8.07 -21.78 -6.41
C GLU A 103 -8.34 -23.06 -7.21
N VAL A 104 -7.72 -23.19 -8.40
CA VAL A 104 -7.82 -24.38 -9.23
C VAL A 104 -6.72 -25.36 -8.84
N GLY A 105 -7.12 -26.40 -8.14
CA GLY A 105 -6.19 -27.39 -7.61
C GLY A 105 -5.94 -27.19 -6.11
N GLY A 106 -5.76 -28.27 -5.39
CA GLY A 106 -5.65 -28.23 -3.92
C GLY A 106 -7.00 -28.15 -3.22
N ASP A 107 -7.11 -27.30 -2.20
CA ASP A 107 -8.24 -27.25 -1.27
C ASP A 107 -9.47 -26.47 -1.77
N HIS A 108 -9.50 -26.05 -3.04
CA HIS A 108 -10.59 -25.22 -3.60
C HIS A 108 -10.91 -24.01 -2.73
N LYS A 109 -9.89 -23.34 -2.22
CA LYS A 109 -10.06 -22.22 -1.31
C LYS A 109 -10.55 -20.99 -2.05
N GLU A 110 -11.60 -20.38 -1.52
CA GLU A 110 -12.15 -19.13 -2.02
C GLU A 110 -11.48 -17.93 -1.33
N TYR A 111 -11.24 -16.89 -2.12
CA TYR A 111 -10.70 -15.62 -1.66
C TYR A 111 -11.53 -14.47 -2.21
N GLU A 112 -11.83 -13.52 -1.35
CA GLU A 112 -12.40 -12.24 -1.76
C GLU A 112 -11.27 -11.23 -2.01
N VAL A 113 -11.28 -10.63 -3.18
CA VAL A 113 -10.24 -9.72 -3.68
C VAL A 113 -10.90 -8.39 -4.02
N SER A 114 -10.44 -7.29 -3.42
CA SER A 114 -10.97 -5.95 -3.65
C SER A 114 -10.15 -5.18 -4.72
N GLN A 115 -10.53 -3.92 -4.94
CA GLN A 115 -9.76 -3.02 -5.81
C GLN A 115 -8.30 -2.85 -5.36
N GLN A 116 -8.01 -2.92 -4.06
CA GLN A 116 -6.63 -2.83 -3.55
C GLN A 116 -5.77 -4.02 -4.01
N GLN A 117 -6.40 -5.16 -4.23
CA GLN A 117 -5.79 -6.38 -4.76
C GLN A 117 -6.02 -6.53 -6.26
N ASN A 118 -6.33 -5.44 -6.95
CA ASN A 118 -6.46 -5.35 -8.39
C ASN A 118 -7.79 -5.89 -9.01
N CYS A 119 -8.87 -6.01 -8.22
CA CYS A 119 -10.20 -6.24 -8.76
C CYS A 119 -10.86 -4.92 -9.20
N PHE A 120 -10.91 -4.63 -10.50
CA PHE A 120 -11.52 -3.42 -11.06
C PHE A 120 -12.74 -3.71 -11.94
N GLY A 121 -13.42 -4.85 -11.74
CA GLY A 121 -14.60 -5.24 -12.52
C GLY A 121 -14.30 -5.59 -13.99
N ARG A 122 -13.04 -5.77 -14.35
CA ARG A 122 -12.63 -6.19 -15.71
C ARG A 122 -12.69 -7.70 -15.88
N ALA A 123 -12.43 -8.45 -14.82
CA ALA A 123 -12.58 -9.89 -14.78
C ALA A 123 -14.07 -10.26 -14.84
N LYS A 124 -14.38 -11.40 -15.44
CA LYS A 124 -15.73 -11.94 -15.52
C LYS A 124 -15.79 -13.29 -14.82
N ALA A 125 -16.95 -13.65 -14.30
CA ALA A 125 -17.16 -14.98 -13.76
C ALA A 125 -16.84 -16.04 -14.82
N GLY A 126 -16.04 -17.03 -14.45
CA GLY A 126 -15.51 -18.07 -15.33
C GLY A 126 -14.13 -17.79 -15.93
N ASP A 127 -13.60 -16.56 -15.77
CA ASP A 127 -12.25 -16.25 -16.26
C ASP A 127 -11.20 -17.01 -15.43
N ARG A 128 -10.26 -17.63 -16.15
CA ARG A 128 -9.08 -18.25 -15.54
C ARG A 128 -7.99 -17.20 -15.40
N VAL A 129 -7.52 -17.03 -14.17
CA VAL A 129 -6.52 -16.03 -13.81
C VAL A 129 -5.38 -16.68 -13.01
N GLU A 130 -4.20 -16.09 -13.08
CA GLU A 130 -3.08 -16.47 -12.19
C GLU A 130 -3.00 -15.43 -11.08
N ILE A 131 -3.45 -15.79 -9.89
CA ILE A 131 -3.35 -14.91 -8.72
C ILE A 131 -1.98 -15.04 -8.08
N ARG A 132 -1.53 -13.96 -7.44
CA ARG A 132 -0.35 -13.96 -6.57
C ARG A 132 -0.81 -14.13 -5.11
N LYS A 133 -0.33 -15.20 -4.47
CA LYS A 133 -0.66 -15.54 -3.09
C LYS A 133 0.55 -15.31 -2.19
N ASP A 134 0.31 -14.73 -1.02
CA ASP A 134 1.35 -14.59 0.00
C ASP A 134 1.78 -15.96 0.52
N PRO A 135 3.07 -16.32 0.44
CA PRO A 135 3.60 -17.59 0.97
C PRO A 135 3.29 -17.79 2.45
N LEU A 136 3.20 -16.71 3.23
CA LEU A 136 2.89 -16.75 4.66
C LEU A 136 1.39 -16.79 4.94
N GLY A 137 0.55 -16.55 3.93
CA GLY A 137 -0.91 -16.56 4.07
C GLY A 137 -1.48 -15.42 4.93
N LEU A 138 -0.70 -14.35 5.14
CA LEU A 138 -1.07 -13.21 5.98
C LEU A 138 -1.76 -12.10 5.21
N LEU A 139 -1.49 -12.01 3.91
CA LEU A 139 -2.04 -11.01 3.02
C LEU A 139 -3.03 -11.63 2.04
N ALA A 140 -4.04 -10.86 1.67
CA ALA A 140 -4.99 -11.27 0.66
C ALA A 140 -4.30 -11.45 -0.71
N PRO A 141 -4.69 -12.43 -1.53
CA PRO A 141 -4.09 -12.64 -2.83
C PRO A 141 -4.38 -11.46 -3.78
N ARG A 142 -3.53 -11.29 -4.78
CA ARG A 142 -3.62 -10.22 -5.75
C ARG A 142 -3.91 -10.77 -7.14
N LEU A 143 -4.84 -10.13 -7.86
CA LEU A 143 -5.10 -10.41 -9.27
C LEU A 143 -3.96 -9.88 -10.16
N PRO A 144 -3.74 -10.47 -11.35
CA PRO A 144 -2.72 -10.03 -12.28
C PRO A 144 -2.99 -8.62 -12.79
N ASP A 145 -1.93 -7.91 -13.16
CA ASP A 145 -2.05 -6.61 -13.79
C ASP A 145 -2.64 -6.75 -15.20
N SER A 146 -3.57 -5.87 -15.51
CA SER A 146 -3.96 -5.69 -16.92
C SER A 146 -2.83 -4.95 -17.67
N PRO A 147 -2.75 -5.11 -19.01
CA PRO A 147 -1.73 -4.43 -19.81
C PRO A 147 -1.66 -2.92 -19.60
N ASP A 148 -2.81 -2.29 -19.31
CA ASP A 148 -2.93 -0.85 -19.07
C ASP A 148 -2.43 -0.41 -17.69
N GLN A 149 -2.29 -1.33 -16.74
CA GLN A 149 -1.90 -1.05 -15.35
C GLN A 149 -0.41 -1.21 -15.09
N ARG A 150 0.34 -1.72 -16.06
CA ARG A 150 1.79 -1.91 -15.91
C ARG A 150 2.52 -0.62 -15.54
N ASN A 151 2.05 0.50 -16.08
CA ASN A 151 2.63 1.82 -15.80
C ASN A 151 2.19 2.40 -14.45
N SER A 152 1.09 1.94 -13.87
CA SER A 152 0.61 2.48 -12.59
C SER A 152 1.49 2.08 -11.42
N THR A 153 2.07 0.88 -11.44
CA THR A 153 2.98 0.40 -10.39
C THR A 153 4.28 1.19 -10.36
N GLU A 154 4.87 1.39 -11.54
CA GLU A 154 6.08 2.22 -11.67
C GLU A 154 5.80 3.63 -11.14
N SER A 155 4.68 4.23 -11.55
CA SER A 155 4.27 5.55 -11.05
C SER A 155 4.08 5.58 -9.53
N THR A 156 3.47 4.56 -8.93
CA THR A 156 3.25 4.51 -7.48
C THR A 156 4.57 4.38 -6.72
N VAL A 157 5.49 3.57 -7.22
CA VAL A 157 6.83 3.40 -6.65
C VAL A 157 7.63 4.69 -6.79
N ASP A 158 7.60 5.34 -7.96
CA ASP A 158 8.31 6.59 -8.21
C ASP A 158 7.78 7.73 -7.33
N ILE A 159 6.46 7.86 -7.19
CA ILE A 159 5.83 8.83 -6.28
C ILE A 159 6.27 8.57 -4.84
N THR A 160 6.25 7.30 -4.40
CA THR A 160 6.66 6.92 -3.05
C THR A 160 8.13 7.25 -2.80
N ALA A 161 9.01 6.93 -3.75
CA ALA A 161 10.43 7.25 -3.70
C ALA A 161 10.67 8.77 -3.69
N GLY A 162 9.95 9.52 -4.52
CA GLY A 162 10.00 10.98 -4.56
C GLY A 162 9.56 11.62 -3.25
N LEU A 163 8.47 11.15 -2.65
CA LEU A 163 7.99 11.62 -1.34
C LEU A 163 8.98 11.29 -0.21
N LEU A 164 9.60 10.12 -0.27
CA LEU A 164 10.62 9.71 0.70
C LEU A 164 11.86 10.61 0.62
N LEU A 165 12.33 10.88 -0.59
CA LEU A 165 13.43 11.82 -0.83
C LEU A 165 13.08 13.23 -0.35
N LEU A 166 11.88 13.72 -0.68
CA LEU A 166 11.41 15.04 -0.27
C LEU A 166 11.36 15.15 1.25
N THR A 167 10.84 14.13 1.92
CA THR A 167 10.77 14.08 3.40
C THR A 167 12.18 14.06 3.99
N ALA A 168 13.08 13.22 3.47
CA ALA A 168 14.45 13.12 3.94
C ALA A 168 15.22 14.44 3.74
N VAL A 169 15.10 15.06 2.56
CA VAL A 169 15.72 16.35 2.25
C VAL A 169 15.18 17.45 3.15
N SER A 170 13.85 17.50 3.39
CA SER A 170 13.24 18.48 4.28
C SER A 170 13.77 18.37 5.71
N ILE A 171 14.12 17.17 6.17
CA ILE A 171 14.71 16.93 7.49
C ILE A 171 16.23 17.20 7.49
N PHE A 172 16.91 17.01 6.34
CA PHE A 172 18.37 17.11 6.25
C PHE A 172 18.84 18.56 6.07
N TYR A 173 18.07 19.39 5.35
CA TYR A 173 18.38 20.81 5.13
C TYR A 173 17.99 21.72 6.30
N LEU A 174 17.64 21.12 7.40
CA LEU A 174 17.29 21.75 8.67
C LEU A 174 18.41 21.59 9.69
#